data_d6a1c46bd676ed832cc2d92baaa50392
#
_entry.id   d6a1c46bd676ed832cc2d92baaa50392
#
_cell.length_a   1.000
_cell.length_b   1.000
_cell.length_c   1.000
_cell.angle_alpha   90.00
_cell.angle_beta   90.00
_cell.angle_gamma   90.00
#
_symmetry.space_group_name_H-M   'P 1'
#
loop_
_entity.id
_entity.type
_entity.pdbx_description
1 polymer ?
#
loop_
_entity_poly.entity_id
_entity_poly.type
_entity_poly.pdbx_seq_one_letter_code
_entity_poly.pdbx_strand_id
1 'polypeptide(L)'
;MIGAALILSGILFPTIHIGNVTILWSRSAVWPGGSCLLGGILMLLYAKWGKFRHRDMMLNMVRWRGDERVLDVGTGRGLLLIGAARRLTTGQGTGIDVWSTKDLSGNSLERTQANVDIEGVQDKVDLKSDDARKLSFPDATFDVVLSNLCIHNIPELEGRVQACREIARVLKPGGIALISDFVNTGAYKKTFEASGLKVSRTRLNLLTFPHLRVVKAEKLYVLQR
;
A
#
# COMPACT_ATOMS: atom_id res chain seq x y z
N MET A 1 -10.77 5.06 22.11
CA MET A 1 -11.63 4.96 23.35
C MET A 1 -11.13 3.89 24.31
N ILE A 2 -10.90 2.64 23.88
CA ILE A 2 -10.48 1.52 24.77
C ILE A 2 -9.20 1.84 25.56
N GLY A 3 -8.15 2.38 24.91
CA GLY A 3 -6.89 2.70 25.58
C GLY A 3 -7.02 3.74 26.70
N ALA A 4 -7.80 4.79 26.47
CA ALA A 4 -8.07 5.82 27.50
C ALA A 4 -8.87 5.25 28.67
N ALA A 5 -9.86 4.39 28.38
CA ALA A 5 -10.65 3.73 29.43
C ALA A 5 -9.79 2.80 30.29
N LEU A 6 -8.87 2.02 29.70
CA LEU A 6 -7.92 1.18 30.42
C LEU A 6 -6.97 1.99 31.31
N ILE A 7 -6.42 3.09 30.80
CA ILE A 7 -5.56 3.99 31.61
C ILE A 7 -6.34 4.56 32.79
N LEU A 8 -7.55 5.09 32.54
CA LEU A 8 -8.40 5.65 33.57
C LEU A 8 -8.74 4.61 34.63
N SER A 9 -9.12 3.39 34.22
CA SER A 9 -9.42 2.30 35.18
C SER A 9 -8.19 1.90 36.01
N GLY A 10 -6.99 1.89 35.44
CA GLY A 10 -5.75 1.60 36.16
C GLY A 10 -5.35 2.70 37.15
N ILE A 11 -5.74 3.97 36.90
CA ILE A 11 -5.53 5.10 37.81
C ILE A 11 -6.54 5.06 38.94
N LEU A 12 -7.83 4.82 38.64
CA LEU A 12 -8.92 4.83 39.62
C LEU A 12 -8.90 3.60 40.54
N PHE A 13 -8.46 2.46 40.00
CA PHE A 13 -8.42 1.17 40.71
C PHE A 13 -7.02 0.57 40.63
N PRO A 14 -6.01 1.11 41.36
CA PRO A 14 -4.62 0.70 41.21
C PRO A 14 -4.38 -0.77 41.59
N THR A 15 -5.19 -1.30 42.50
CA THR A 15 -5.14 -2.70 42.93
C THR A 15 -6.54 -3.30 42.97
N ILE A 16 -6.63 -4.58 42.57
CA ILE A 16 -7.85 -5.38 42.65
C ILE A 16 -7.55 -6.59 43.54
N HIS A 17 -8.40 -6.81 44.56
CA HIS A 17 -8.31 -7.96 45.42
C HIS A 17 -9.37 -9.00 45.07
N ILE A 18 -8.94 -10.23 44.78
CA ILE A 18 -9.83 -11.36 44.48
C ILE A 18 -9.44 -12.50 45.45
N GLY A 19 -10.18 -12.66 46.52
CA GLY A 19 -9.80 -13.58 47.60
C GLY A 19 -8.45 -13.19 48.18
N ASN A 20 -7.50 -14.13 48.21
CA ASN A 20 -6.13 -13.91 48.70
C ASN A 20 -5.15 -13.38 47.62
N VAL A 21 -5.64 -13.09 46.42
CA VAL A 21 -4.80 -12.61 45.30
C VAL A 21 -4.95 -11.11 45.14
N THR A 22 -3.83 -10.39 45.16
CA THR A 22 -3.76 -8.94 44.85
C THR A 22 -3.20 -8.74 43.46
N ILE A 23 -3.98 -8.15 42.56
CA ILE A 23 -3.58 -7.79 41.18
C ILE A 23 -3.21 -6.32 41.15
N LEU A 24 -2.02 -5.99 40.74
CA LEU A 24 -1.57 -4.62 40.45
C LEU A 24 -2.20 -4.14 39.12
N TRP A 25 -3.49 -3.75 39.21
CA TRP A 25 -4.28 -3.39 38.04
C TRP A 25 -3.70 -2.18 37.28
N SER A 26 -3.11 -1.22 38.00
CA SER A 26 -2.42 -0.08 37.41
C SER A 26 -1.36 -0.51 36.36
N ARG A 27 -0.52 -1.52 36.67
CA ARG A 27 0.46 -2.05 35.72
C ARG A 27 -0.18 -2.83 34.59
N SER A 28 -1.20 -3.64 34.90
CA SER A 28 -1.88 -4.50 33.93
C SER A 28 -2.77 -3.73 32.94
N ALA A 29 -3.23 -2.52 33.30
CA ALA A 29 -4.12 -1.71 32.48
C ALA A 29 -3.43 -0.49 31.83
N VAL A 30 -2.53 0.20 32.56
CA VAL A 30 -1.90 1.42 32.06
C VAL A 30 -0.97 1.17 30.89
N TRP A 31 -0.14 0.11 30.93
CA TRP A 31 0.77 -0.20 29.83
C TRP A 31 0.05 -0.60 28.55
N PRO A 32 -0.88 -1.57 28.54
CA PRO A 32 -1.67 -1.89 27.34
C PRO A 32 -2.50 -0.70 26.87
N GLY A 33 -3.10 0.06 27.79
CA GLY A 33 -3.86 1.26 27.47
C GLY A 33 -3.00 2.33 26.78
N GLY A 34 -1.80 2.56 27.29
CA GLY A 34 -0.81 3.47 26.71
C GLY A 34 -0.38 3.03 25.30
N SER A 35 -0.11 1.73 25.12
CA SER A 35 0.26 1.16 23.83
C SER A 35 -0.86 1.32 22.81
N CYS A 36 -2.12 1.05 23.17
CA CYS A 36 -3.28 1.25 22.31
C CYS A 36 -3.48 2.73 21.96
N LEU A 37 -3.31 3.63 22.91
CA LEU A 37 -3.44 5.08 22.67
C LEU A 37 -2.34 5.57 21.72
N LEU A 38 -1.09 5.21 21.98
CA LEU A 38 0.04 5.54 21.13
C LEU A 38 -0.14 4.99 19.70
N GLY A 39 -0.55 3.72 19.57
CA GLY A 39 -0.88 3.10 18.28
C GLY A 39 -1.96 3.87 17.52
N GLY A 40 -3.03 4.26 18.20
CA GLY A 40 -4.10 5.10 17.64
C GLY A 40 -3.60 6.48 17.16
N ILE A 41 -2.77 7.15 17.96
CA ILE A 41 -2.14 8.43 17.59
C ILE A 41 -1.24 8.25 16.35
N LEU A 42 -0.37 7.24 16.35
CA LEU A 42 0.52 6.97 15.22
C LEU A 42 -0.28 6.66 13.93
N MET A 43 -1.39 5.93 14.06
CA MET A 43 -2.28 5.66 12.93
C MET A 43 -2.93 6.93 12.38
N LEU A 44 -3.39 7.84 13.25
CA LEU A 44 -3.95 9.14 12.83
C LEU A 44 -2.89 10.02 12.17
N LEU A 45 -1.68 10.08 12.72
CA LEU A 45 -0.55 10.81 12.13
C LEU A 45 -0.18 10.25 10.75
N TYR A 46 -0.15 8.92 10.62
CA TYR A 46 0.06 8.27 9.33
C TYR A 46 -1.07 8.60 8.34
N ALA A 47 -2.33 8.47 8.75
CA ALA A 47 -3.48 8.76 7.89
C ALA A 47 -3.52 10.21 7.40
N LYS A 48 -3.05 11.17 8.22
CA LYS A 48 -3.08 12.62 7.89
C LYS A 48 -1.87 13.07 7.07
N TRP A 49 -0.67 12.60 7.41
CA TRP A 49 0.59 13.07 6.81
C TRP A 49 1.49 11.95 6.29
N GLY A 50 1.61 10.87 7.04
CA GLY A 50 2.56 9.80 6.76
C GLY A 50 2.32 9.11 5.42
N LYS A 51 1.06 8.92 5.03
CA LYS A 51 0.69 8.31 3.75
C LYS A 51 1.18 9.13 2.54
N PHE A 52 1.15 10.48 2.62
CA PHE A 52 1.64 11.35 1.54
C PHE A 52 3.16 11.31 1.44
N ARG A 53 3.86 11.32 2.58
CA ARG A 53 5.32 11.15 2.59
C ARG A 53 5.74 9.80 2.03
N HIS A 54 5.01 8.72 2.37
CA HIS A 54 5.28 7.39 1.85
C HIS A 54 5.02 7.30 0.35
N ARG A 55 3.91 7.87 -0.13
CA ARG A 55 3.63 8.04 -1.56
C ARG A 55 4.79 8.72 -2.28
N ASP A 56 5.20 9.89 -1.78
CA ASP A 56 6.24 10.67 -2.43
C ASP A 56 7.60 9.96 -2.41
N MET A 57 7.92 9.25 -1.32
CA MET A 57 9.08 8.37 -1.25
C MET A 57 9.05 7.28 -2.33
N MET A 58 7.92 6.59 -2.51
CA MET A 58 7.76 5.59 -3.55
C MET A 58 7.93 6.20 -4.94
N LEU A 59 7.20 7.27 -5.23
CA LEU A 59 7.22 7.91 -6.54
C LEU A 59 8.59 8.51 -6.88
N ASN A 60 9.38 8.92 -5.90
CA ASN A 60 10.76 9.41 -6.10
C ASN A 60 11.76 8.26 -6.40
N MET A 61 11.37 6.99 -6.33
CA MET A 61 12.17 5.86 -6.81
C MET A 61 12.10 5.69 -8.33
N VAL A 62 11.19 6.38 -9.01
CA VAL A 62 11.03 6.39 -10.47
C VAL A 62 11.71 7.62 -11.04
N ARG A 63 12.41 7.45 -12.16
CA ARG A 63 12.94 8.57 -12.97
C ARG A 63 11.88 8.93 -14.00
N TRP A 64 11.04 9.89 -13.67
CA TRP A 64 9.94 10.33 -14.51
C TRP A 64 10.44 11.12 -15.72
N ARG A 65 9.95 10.76 -16.90
CA ARG A 65 10.11 11.52 -18.16
C ARG A 65 8.86 12.38 -18.45
N GLY A 66 7.71 11.94 -17.90
CA GLY A 66 6.41 12.57 -18.08
C GLY A 66 5.53 11.93 -19.16
N ASP A 67 6.04 10.95 -19.89
CA ASP A 67 5.35 10.23 -20.98
C ASP A 67 4.97 8.78 -20.61
N GLU A 68 5.18 8.40 -19.33
CA GLU A 68 5.00 7.02 -18.88
C GLU A 68 3.53 6.59 -18.93
N ARG A 69 3.32 5.31 -19.25
CA ARG A 69 2.09 4.59 -18.96
C ARG A 69 2.21 3.96 -17.58
N VAL A 70 1.38 4.40 -16.65
CA VAL A 70 1.40 3.99 -15.25
C VAL A 70 0.18 3.12 -14.95
N LEU A 71 0.38 2.01 -14.21
CA LEU A 71 -0.69 1.21 -13.62
C LEU A 71 -0.60 1.33 -12.09
N ASP A 72 -1.72 1.63 -11.43
CA ASP A 72 -1.86 1.55 -9.97
C ASP A 72 -2.81 0.41 -9.61
N VAL A 73 -2.26 -0.67 -9.04
CA VAL A 73 -2.98 -1.90 -8.70
C VAL A 73 -3.51 -1.81 -7.27
N GLY A 74 -4.84 -1.88 -7.13
CA GLY A 74 -5.53 -1.60 -5.89
C GLY A 74 -5.48 -0.12 -5.58
N THR A 75 -5.89 0.69 -6.55
CA THR A 75 -5.78 2.16 -6.48
C THR A 75 -6.55 2.77 -5.31
N GLY A 76 -7.57 2.08 -4.78
CA GLY A 76 -8.38 2.53 -3.68
C GLY A 76 -8.93 3.94 -3.94
N ARG A 77 -8.54 4.90 -3.14
CA ARG A 77 -8.94 6.31 -3.31
C ARG A 77 -7.98 7.14 -4.17
N GLY A 78 -7.10 6.50 -4.93
CA GLY A 78 -6.23 7.15 -5.91
C GLY A 78 -4.93 7.76 -5.35
N LEU A 79 -4.49 7.38 -4.14
CA LEU A 79 -3.33 8.02 -3.49
C LEU A 79 -2.06 7.99 -4.35
N LEU A 80 -1.67 6.82 -4.87
CA LEU A 80 -0.49 6.67 -5.72
C LEU A 80 -0.78 7.14 -7.14
N LEU A 81 -1.92 6.79 -7.71
CA LEU A 81 -2.34 7.16 -9.06
C LEU A 81 -2.31 8.67 -9.27
N ILE A 82 -2.99 9.43 -8.41
CA ILE A 82 -3.04 10.90 -8.47
C ILE A 82 -1.63 11.49 -8.30
N GLY A 83 -0.85 10.94 -7.36
CA GLY A 83 0.53 11.36 -7.16
C GLY A 83 1.42 11.12 -8.38
N ALA A 84 1.21 10.02 -9.11
CA ALA A 84 1.89 9.72 -10.37
C ALA A 84 1.39 10.64 -11.50
N ALA A 85 0.06 10.80 -11.66
CA ALA A 85 -0.55 11.64 -12.70
C ALA A 85 -0.03 13.10 -12.66
N ARG A 86 0.26 13.63 -11.49
CA ARG A 86 0.88 14.96 -11.32
C ARG A 86 2.32 15.05 -11.85
N ARG A 87 2.99 13.93 -12.07
CA ARG A 87 4.35 13.85 -12.65
C ARG A 87 4.35 13.60 -14.15
N LEU A 88 3.18 13.29 -14.70
CA LEU A 88 3.00 13.07 -16.13
C LEU A 88 2.73 14.39 -16.85
N THR A 89 3.24 14.49 -18.07
CA THR A 89 2.94 15.58 -19.03
C THR A 89 2.04 15.08 -20.15
N THR A 90 2.51 14.08 -20.90
CA THR A 90 1.80 13.42 -22.00
C THR A 90 1.45 11.96 -21.69
N GLY A 91 1.97 11.42 -20.59
CA GLY A 91 1.69 10.07 -20.12
C GLY A 91 0.30 9.90 -19.56
N GLN A 92 -0.06 8.64 -19.27
CA GLN A 92 -1.39 8.26 -18.77
C GLN A 92 -1.27 7.30 -17.59
N GLY A 93 -2.05 7.55 -16.54
CA GLY A 93 -2.22 6.66 -15.39
C GLY A 93 -3.51 5.87 -15.47
N THR A 94 -3.44 4.56 -15.26
CA THR A 94 -4.61 3.70 -15.11
C THR A 94 -4.67 3.18 -13.68
N GLY A 95 -5.78 3.41 -12.98
CA GLY A 95 -6.05 2.84 -11.67
C GLY A 95 -7.01 1.66 -11.78
N ILE A 96 -6.66 0.55 -11.17
CA ILE A 96 -7.55 -0.62 -11.09
C ILE A 96 -7.84 -1.00 -9.65
N ASP A 97 -9.06 -1.45 -9.40
CA ASP A 97 -9.49 -1.97 -8.11
C ASP A 97 -10.67 -2.93 -8.30
N VAL A 98 -10.88 -3.83 -7.35
CA VAL A 98 -12.10 -4.67 -7.27
C VAL A 98 -13.20 -4.00 -6.45
N TRP A 99 -12.94 -2.80 -5.93
CA TRP A 99 -13.83 -1.94 -5.15
C TRP A 99 -14.41 -2.61 -3.89
N SER A 100 -13.58 -3.45 -3.23
CA SER A 100 -13.97 -4.12 -1.99
C SER A 100 -14.13 -3.11 -0.85
N THR A 101 -15.33 -3.07 -0.26
CA THR A 101 -15.61 -2.25 0.93
C THR A 101 -15.14 -2.90 2.22
N LYS A 102 -14.75 -4.19 2.19
CA LYS A 102 -14.18 -4.91 3.33
C LYS A 102 -12.77 -4.41 3.63
N ASP A 103 -11.98 -4.11 2.60
CA ASP A 103 -10.57 -3.73 2.73
C ASP A 103 -10.42 -2.22 2.96
N LEU A 104 -11.29 -1.42 2.37
CA LEU A 104 -11.31 0.02 2.51
C LEU A 104 -12.75 0.52 2.61
N SER A 105 -13.14 1.05 3.77
CA SER A 105 -14.49 1.56 3.99
C SER A 105 -14.89 2.60 2.94
N GLY A 106 -16.03 2.33 2.28
CA GLY A 106 -16.57 3.16 1.22
C GLY A 106 -15.65 3.25 -0.02
N ASN A 107 -14.92 2.17 -0.32
CA ASN A 107 -14.17 2.04 -1.56
C ASN A 107 -15.13 1.94 -2.74
N SER A 108 -15.03 2.85 -3.70
CA SER A 108 -15.81 2.81 -4.93
C SER A 108 -15.15 3.64 -6.03
N LEU A 109 -15.46 3.30 -7.28
CA LEU A 109 -14.96 3.99 -8.47
C LEU A 109 -15.36 5.47 -8.44
N GLU A 110 -16.61 5.79 -8.08
CA GLU A 110 -17.15 7.14 -8.06
C GLU A 110 -16.40 8.03 -7.06
N ARG A 111 -16.05 7.49 -5.89
CA ARG A 111 -15.27 8.25 -4.89
C ARG A 111 -13.85 8.49 -5.33
N THR A 112 -13.26 7.55 -6.05
CA THR A 112 -11.92 7.72 -6.61
C THR A 112 -11.95 8.73 -7.73
N GLN A 113 -12.96 8.67 -8.61
CA GLN A 113 -13.18 9.66 -9.66
C GLN A 113 -13.34 11.07 -9.07
N ALA A 114 -14.17 11.23 -8.03
CA ALA A 114 -14.31 12.52 -7.35
C ALA A 114 -12.98 13.07 -6.81
N ASN A 115 -12.10 12.20 -6.28
CA ASN A 115 -10.77 12.62 -5.85
C ASN A 115 -9.89 13.04 -7.05
N VAL A 116 -9.94 12.33 -8.16
CA VAL A 116 -9.23 12.64 -9.41
C VAL A 116 -9.66 14.02 -9.93
N ASP A 117 -10.97 14.31 -9.91
CA ASP A 117 -11.55 15.59 -10.35
C ASP A 117 -11.14 16.74 -9.43
N ILE A 118 -11.22 16.55 -8.10
CA ILE A 118 -10.79 17.56 -7.10
C ILE A 118 -9.30 17.88 -7.24
N GLU A 119 -8.48 16.89 -7.59
CA GLU A 119 -7.04 17.03 -7.73
C GLU A 119 -6.61 17.54 -9.13
N GLY A 120 -7.57 17.72 -10.06
CA GLY A 120 -7.39 18.30 -11.38
C GLY A 120 -6.51 17.45 -12.31
N VAL A 121 -6.62 16.11 -12.24
CA VAL A 121 -5.81 15.18 -13.05
C VAL A 121 -6.65 14.26 -13.93
N GLN A 122 -7.94 14.57 -14.14
CA GLN A 122 -8.89 13.74 -14.88
C GLN A 122 -8.45 13.46 -16.32
N ASP A 123 -7.76 14.39 -16.96
CA ASP A 123 -7.27 14.23 -18.34
C ASP A 123 -6.11 13.22 -18.46
N LYS A 124 -5.52 12.81 -17.33
CA LYS A 124 -4.35 11.90 -17.26
C LYS A 124 -4.66 10.59 -16.54
N VAL A 125 -5.92 10.38 -16.14
CA VAL A 125 -6.30 9.22 -15.32
C VAL A 125 -7.47 8.48 -15.95
N ASP A 126 -7.34 7.15 -16.01
CA ASP A 126 -8.41 6.21 -16.34
C ASP A 126 -8.64 5.26 -15.15
N LEU A 127 -9.88 5.00 -14.80
CA LEU A 127 -10.25 4.09 -13.70
C LEU A 127 -11.03 2.89 -14.23
N LYS A 128 -10.65 1.68 -13.79
CA LYS A 128 -11.27 0.43 -14.24
C LYS A 128 -11.50 -0.52 -13.07
N SER A 129 -12.56 -1.31 -13.17
CA SER A 129 -12.74 -2.50 -12.34
C SER A 129 -11.93 -3.64 -12.95
N ASP A 130 -10.92 -4.14 -12.23
CA ASP A 130 -10.07 -5.24 -12.70
C ASP A 130 -9.47 -6.00 -11.52
N ASP A 131 -9.10 -7.25 -11.75
CA ASP A 131 -8.52 -8.13 -10.73
C ASP A 131 -7.01 -8.29 -10.97
N ALA A 132 -6.21 -7.97 -9.97
CA ALA A 132 -4.76 -8.09 -10.01
C ALA A 132 -4.26 -9.51 -10.38
N ARG A 133 -5.07 -10.54 -10.12
CA ARG A 133 -4.75 -11.95 -10.43
C ARG A 133 -4.89 -12.28 -11.92
N LYS A 134 -5.59 -11.44 -12.68
CA LYS A 134 -5.84 -11.62 -14.11
C LYS A 134 -6.06 -10.26 -14.75
N LEU A 135 -4.98 -9.54 -15.02
CA LEU A 135 -5.04 -8.19 -15.58
C LEU A 135 -5.51 -8.22 -17.05
N SER A 136 -6.48 -7.37 -17.38
CA SER A 136 -7.06 -7.26 -18.72
C SER A 136 -6.14 -6.59 -19.75
N PHE A 137 -4.92 -6.25 -19.38
CA PHE A 137 -3.96 -5.56 -20.23
C PHE A 137 -3.02 -6.53 -20.97
N PRO A 138 -2.57 -6.19 -22.19
CA PRO A 138 -1.54 -6.93 -22.91
C PRO A 138 -0.21 -6.95 -22.17
N ASP A 139 0.67 -7.87 -22.57
CA ASP A 139 2.05 -7.92 -22.11
C ASP A 139 2.78 -6.60 -22.42
N ALA A 140 3.74 -6.25 -21.59
CA ALA A 140 4.62 -5.10 -21.81
C ALA A 140 3.85 -3.80 -22.15
N THR A 141 2.80 -3.49 -21.37
CA THR A 141 1.93 -2.31 -21.56
C THR A 141 2.40 -1.09 -20.76
N PHE A 142 2.92 -1.29 -19.55
CA PHE A 142 3.19 -0.21 -18.61
C PHE A 142 4.68 0.01 -18.38
N ASP A 143 5.07 1.28 -18.29
CA ASP A 143 6.41 1.69 -17.90
C ASP A 143 6.61 1.60 -16.39
N VAL A 144 5.57 1.94 -15.63
CA VAL A 144 5.56 1.94 -14.16
C VAL A 144 4.33 1.20 -13.66
N VAL A 145 4.53 0.27 -12.71
CA VAL A 145 3.44 -0.37 -11.97
C VAL A 145 3.59 -0.05 -10.49
N LEU A 146 2.52 0.44 -9.88
CA LEU A 146 2.45 0.83 -8.48
C LEU A 146 1.44 -0.06 -7.74
N SER A 147 1.69 -0.34 -6.48
CA SER A 147 0.69 -0.92 -5.56
C SER A 147 1.06 -0.59 -4.13
N ASN A 148 0.09 -0.20 -3.31
CA ASN A 148 0.31 0.07 -1.90
C ASN A 148 -0.83 -0.48 -1.05
N LEU A 149 -0.50 -1.35 -0.10
CA LEU A 149 -1.46 -1.95 0.84
C LEU A 149 -2.62 -2.67 0.13
N CYS A 150 -2.33 -3.39 -0.97
CA CYS A 150 -3.34 -4.07 -1.78
C CYS A 150 -3.13 -5.58 -1.82
N ILE A 151 -1.96 -6.05 -2.26
CA ILE A 151 -1.76 -7.47 -2.62
C ILE A 151 -1.94 -8.41 -1.40
N HIS A 152 -1.66 -7.95 -0.18
CA HIS A 152 -1.87 -8.75 1.03
C HIS A 152 -3.35 -9.09 1.29
N ASN A 153 -4.30 -8.30 0.75
CA ASN A 153 -5.74 -8.56 0.88
C ASN A 153 -6.22 -9.74 0.04
N ILE A 154 -5.42 -10.23 -0.91
CA ILE A 154 -5.68 -11.48 -1.62
C ILE A 154 -5.45 -12.64 -0.64
N PRO A 155 -6.48 -13.43 -0.27
CA PRO A 155 -6.38 -14.36 0.86
C PRO A 155 -5.35 -15.47 0.64
N GLU A 156 -5.32 -16.06 -0.57
CA GLU A 156 -4.51 -17.22 -0.89
C GLU A 156 -3.11 -16.81 -1.35
N LEU A 157 -2.10 -17.57 -0.90
CA LEU A 157 -0.71 -17.34 -1.33
C LEU A 157 -0.57 -17.41 -2.87
N GLU A 158 -1.22 -18.40 -3.50
CA GLU A 158 -1.16 -18.57 -4.96
C GLU A 158 -1.78 -17.37 -5.70
N GLY A 159 -2.87 -16.80 -5.18
CA GLY A 159 -3.47 -15.59 -5.73
C GLY A 159 -2.51 -14.38 -5.66
N ARG A 160 -1.77 -14.22 -4.55
CA ARG A 160 -0.74 -13.16 -4.42
C ARG A 160 0.44 -13.39 -5.37
N VAL A 161 0.87 -14.64 -5.53
CA VAL A 161 1.90 -15.02 -6.50
C VAL A 161 1.43 -14.72 -7.92
N GLN A 162 0.18 -15.08 -8.24
CA GLN A 162 -0.38 -14.80 -9.56
C GLN A 162 -0.48 -13.30 -9.85
N ALA A 163 -0.90 -12.48 -8.88
CA ALA A 163 -0.91 -11.02 -9.02
C ALA A 163 0.50 -10.46 -9.30
N CYS A 164 1.53 -10.95 -8.63
CA CYS A 164 2.92 -10.55 -8.91
C CYS A 164 3.38 -11.00 -10.31
N ARG A 165 2.97 -12.18 -10.78
CA ARG A 165 3.27 -12.65 -12.16
C ARG A 165 2.60 -11.77 -13.20
N GLU A 166 1.33 -11.39 -12.99
CA GLU A 166 0.59 -10.50 -13.88
C GLU A 166 1.23 -9.10 -13.94
N ILE A 167 1.64 -8.55 -12.79
CA ILE A 167 2.40 -7.30 -12.72
C ILE A 167 3.69 -7.40 -13.55
N ALA A 168 4.44 -8.50 -13.41
CA ALA A 168 5.66 -8.72 -14.19
C ALA A 168 5.39 -8.87 -15.69
N ARG A 169 4.24 -9.48 -16.06
CA ARG A 169 3.82 -9.67 -17.45
C ARG A 169 3.53 -8.35 -18.14
N VAL A 170 2.70 -7.51 -17.50
CA VAL A 170 2.27 -6.22 -18.09
C VAL A 170 3.35 -5.14 -18.04
N LEU A 171 4.43 -5.35 -17.29
CA LEU A 171 5.55 -4.42 -17.19
C LEU A 171 6.41 -4.50 -18.47
N LYS A 172 6.72 -3.35 -19.07
CA LYS A 172 7.62 -3.26 -20.25
C LYS A 172 9.06 -3.63 -19.89
N PRO A 173 9.87 -4.11 -20.86
CA PRO A 173 11.34 -4.08 -20.71
C PRO A 173 11.80 -2.65 -20.36
N GLY A 174 12.70 -2.52 -19.38
CA GLY A 174 13.11 -1.22 -18.81
C GLY A 174 12.13 -0.62 -17.81
N GLY A 175 10.96 -1.21 -17.63
CA GLY A 175 9.94 -0.74 -16.69
C GLY A 175 10.25 -1.10 -15.24
N ILE A 176 9.53 -0.46 -14.32
CA ILE A 176 9.70 -0.60 -12.87
C ILE A 176 8.37 -0.86 -12.18
N ALA A 177 8.33 -1.85 -11.29
CA ALA A 177 7.22 -2.09 -10.37
C ALA A 177 7.62 -1.73 -8.93
N LEU A 178 6.77 -0.99 -8.22
CA LEU A 178 6.93 -0.60 -6.81
C LEU A 178 5.75 -1.11 -6.01
N ILE A 179 5.96 -2.14 -5.21
CA ILE A 179 4.93 -2.77 -4.40
C ILE A 179 5.23 -2.53 -2.93
N SER A 180 4.37 -1.80 -2.25
CA SER A 180 4.50 -1.45 -0.83
C SER A 180 3.52 -2.23 0.02
N ASP A 181 4.03 -2.91 1.04
CA ASP A 181 3.22 -3.67 1.97
C ASP A 181 3.91 -3.84 3.33
N PHE A 182 3.13 -4.20 4.37
CA PHE A 182 3.66 -4.50 5.71
C PHE A 182 3.95 -5.99 5.91
N VAL A 183 3.35 -6.87 5.09
CA VAL A 183 3.52 -8.33 5.12
C VAL A 183 3.83 -8.88 3.74
N ASN A 184 4.21 -10.14 3.64
CA ASN A 184 4.42 -10.92 2.41
C ASN A 184 5.46 -10.36 1.41
N THR A 185 6.14 -9.24 1.71
CA THR A 185 7.12 -8.61 0.80
C THR A 185 8.28 -9.53 0.41
N GLY A 186 8.58 -10.55 1.23
CA GLY A 186 9.55 -11.60 0.91
C GLY A 186 9.07 -12.55 -0.20
N ALA A 187 7.78 -12.91 -0.18
CA ALA A 187 7.17 -13.73 -1.21
C ALA A 187 7.07 -12.96 -2.53
N TYR A 188 6.67 -11.69 -2.50
CA TYR A 188 6.64 -10.83 -3.69
C TYR A 188 8.01 -10.73 -4.36
N LYS A 189 9.07 -10.48 -3.55
CA LYS A 189 10.45 -10.47 -4.04
C LYS A 189 10.78 -11.76 -4.78
N LYS A 190 10.58 -12.92 -4.15
CA LYS A 190 10.87 -14.24 -4.75
C LYS A 190 10.10 -14.45 -6.06
N THR A 191 8.82 -14.05 -6.12
CA THR A 191 8.01 -14.19 -7.32
C THR A 191 8.52 -13.32 -8.47
N PHE A 192 8.86 -12.06 -8.19
CA PHE A 192 9.43 -11.18 -9.23
C PHE A 192 10.80 -11.65 -9.72
N GLU A 193 11.67 -12.16 -8.81
CA GLU A 193 12.95 -12.77 -9.19
C GLU A 193 12.75 -14.00 -10.08
N ALA A 194 11.80 -14.88 -9.73
CA ALA A 194 11.43 -16.03 -10.54
C ALA A 194 10.80 -15.65 -11.90
N SER A 195 10.24 -14.43 -12.02
CA SER A 195 9.74 -13.86 -13.27
C SER A 195 10.83 -13.12 -14.08
N GLY A 196 12.10 -13.22 -13.69
CA GLY A 196 13.24 -12.65 -14.40
C GLY A 196 13.49 -11.15 -14.15
N LEU A 197 12.89 -10.56 -13.11
CA LEU A 197 13.12 -9.16 -12.76
C LEU A 197 14.30 -9.02 -11.79
N LYS A 198 15.04 -7.92 -11.89
CA LYS A 198 16.01 -7.50 -10.88
C LYS A 198 15.25 -6.88 -9.70
N VAL A 199 15.41 -7.44 -8.51
CA VAL A 199 14.59 -7.04 -7.36
C VAL A 199 15.46 -6.53 -6.22
N SER A 200 15.05 -5.42 -5.64
CA SER A 200 15.55 -4.92 -4.37
C SER A 200 14.38 -4.66 -3.41
N ARG A 201 14.69 -4.56 -2.12
CA ARG A 201 13.69 -4.31 -1.08
C ARG A 201 14.22 -3.26 -0.12
N THR A 202 13.43 -2.21 0.12
CA THR A 202 13.81 -1.16 1.07
C THR A 202 13.92 -1.71 2.50
N ARG A 203 14.58 -0.95 3.37
CA ARG A 203 14.44 -1.13 4.81
C ARG A 203 12.99 -0.84 5.22
N LEU A 204 12.61 -1.33 6.40
CA LEU A 204 11.30 -1.04 6.99
C LEU A 204 11.17 0.48 7.20
N ASN A 205 10.07 1.05 6.73
CA ASN A 205 9.79 2.48 6.95
C ASN A 205 9.11 2.65 8.31
N LEU A 206 9.89 3.09 9.29
CA LEU A 206 9.42 3.29 10.67
C LEU A 206 8.52 4.53 10.82
N LEU A 207 8.44 5.39 9.79
CA LEU A 207 7.55 6.56 9.78
C LEU A 207 6.15 6.25 9.24
N THR A 208 5.87 4.99 8.92
CA THR A 208 4.55 4.49 8.52
C THR A 208 3.94 3.65 9.63
N PHE A 209 2.61 3.62 9.70
CA PHE A 209 1.90 2.72 10.59
C PHE A 209 0.69 2.11 9.87
N PRO A 210 0.69 0.79 9.60
CA PRO A 210 1.74 -0.19 9.90
C PRO A 210 3.07 0.13 9.20
N HIS A 211 4.17 -0.47 9.69
CA HIS A 211 5.49 -0.25 9.10
C HIS A 211 5.59 -0.90 7.73
N LEU A 212 5.77 -0.10 6.69
CA LEU A 212 5.77 -0.53 5.30
C LEU A 212 7.18 -0.80 4.77
N ARG A 213 7.25 -1.65 3.77
CA ARG A 213 8.44 -1.95 2.99
C ARG A 213 8.10 -1.99 1.52
N VAL A 214 8.93 -1.38 0.69
CA VAL A 214 8.74 -1.37 -0.76
C VAL A 214 9.61 -2.46 -1.40
N VAL A 215 9.00 -3.29 -2.23
CA VAL A 215 9.67 -4.17 -3.19
C VAL A 215 9.75 -3.40 -4.50
N LYS A 216 10.97 -3.13 -4.95
CA LYS A 216 11.30 -2.53 -6.23
C LYS A 216 11.75 -3.63 -7.18
N ALA A 217 11.02 -3.84 -8.27
CA ALA A 217 11.32 -4.82 -9.29
C ALA A 217 11.50 -4.12 -10.65
N GLU A 218 12.62 -4.37 -11.31
CA GLU A 218 13.01 -3.76 -12.58
C GLU A 218 13.10 -4.85 -13.65
N LYS A 219 12.38 -4.70 -14.76
CA LYS A 219 12.42 -5.61 -15.89
C LYS A 219 13.55 -5.18 -16.84
N LEU A 220 14.61 -5.97 -16.88
CA LEU A 220 15.75 -5.64 -17.71
C LEU A 220 15.42 -5.71 -19.20
N TYR A 221 16.11 -4.93 -20.03
CA TYR A 221 16.07 -5.11 -21.48
C TYR A 221 16.70 -6.44 -21.82
N VAL A 222 16.00 -7.28 -22.57
CA VAL A 222 16.60 -8.46 -23.21
C VAL A 222 17.32 -7.95 -24.44
N LEU A 223 18.66 -7.93 -24.39
CA LEU A 223 19.46 -7.72 -25.60
C LEU A 223 19.19 -8.93 -26.50
N GLN A 224 18.42 -8.74 -27.57
CA GLN A 224 18.35 -9.72 -28.64
C GLN A 224 19.77 -9.84 -29.23
N ARG A 225 20.40 -11.01 -29.03
CA ARG A 225 21.64 -11.40 -29.72
C ARG A 225 21.31 -11.91 -31.10
#